data_6d24784eab252153f69997bc4722931c
#
_entry.id   6d24784eab252153f69997bc4722931c
#
_cell.length_a   1.000
_cell.length_b   1.000
_cell.length_c   1.000
_cell.angle_alpha   90.00
_cell.angle_beta   90.00
_cell.angle_gamma   90.00
#
_symmetry.space_group_name_H-M   'P 1'
#
loop_
_entity.id
_entity.type
_entity.pdbx_description
1 polymer ?
#
loop_
_entity_poly.entity_id
_entity_poly.type
_entity_poly.pdbx_seq_one_letter_code
_entity_poly.pdbx_strand_id
1 'polypeptide(L)' 'MRPNRFYDVIQLGPVKVGTYNNGRGQTKHTAACTAPGCGFSTEHCDRSAAELAARTHRCNA' A
#
# COMPACT_ATOMS: atom_id res chain seq x y z
N MET A 1 20.65 -12.12 0.75
CA MET A 1 19.21 -12.06 1.10
C MET A 1 18.51 -11.00 0.28
N ARG A 2 17.33 -11.29 -0.14
CA ARG A 2 16.60 -10.34 -0.94
C ARG A 2 15.79 -9.40 -0.06
N PRO A 3 15.69 -8.16 -0.42
CA PRO A 3 14.80 -7.27 0.29
C PRO A 3 13.34 -7.67 0.05
N ASN A 4 12.46 -7.19 0.89
CA ASN A 4 11.05 -7.41 0.69
C ASN A 4 10.61 -6.80 -0.63
N ARG A 5 9.82 -7.54 -1.36
CA ARG A 5 9.34 -7.09 -2.66
C ARG A 5 7.82 -7.05 -2.63
N PHE A 6 7.28 -6.01 -3.21
CA PHE A 6 5.85 -5.91 -3.36
C PHE A 6 5.41 -6.76 -4.55
N TYR A 7 4.31 -7.44 -4.37
CA TYR A 7 3.65 -8.17 -5.42
C TYR A 7 2.14 -7.91 -5.30
N ASP A 8 1.38 -8.35 -6.31
CA ASP A 8 -0.05 -8.07 -6.37
C ASP A 8 -0.32 -6.57 -6.24
N VAL A 9 0.53 -5.77 -6.88
CA VAL A 9 0.37 -4.33 -6.81
C VAL A 9 -0.79 -3.92 -7.70
N ILE A 10 -1.73 -3.18 -7.11
CA ILE A 10 -2.82 -2.59 -7.87
C ILE A 10 -2.80 -1.10 -7.66
N GLN A 11 -3.40 -0.38 -8.59
CA GLN A 11 -3.46 1.07 -8.50
C GLN A 11 -4.91 1.52 -8.46
N LEU A 12 -5.23 2.28 -7.41
CA LEU A 12 -6.57 2.82 -7.22
C LEU A 12 -6.44 4.34 -7.27
N GLY A 13 -6.60 4.90 -8.45
CA GLY A 13 -6.34 6.32 -8.64
C GLY A 13 -4.88 6.63 -8.43
N PRO A 14 -4.55 7.62 -7.61
CA PRO A 14 -3.15 7.94 -7.32
C PRO A 14 -2.51 7.02 -6.29
N VAL A 15 -3.26 6.10 -5.70
CA VAL A 15 -2.77 5.27 -4.61
C VAL A 15 -2.43 3.89 -5.13
N LYS A 16 -1.28 3.37 -4.77
CA LYS A 16 -0.89 2.00 -5.07
C LYS A 16 -1.01 1.16 -3.82
N VAL A 17 -1.59 -0.02 -3.98
CA VAL A 17 -1.68 -1.00 -2.92
C VAL A 17 -0.84 -2.19 -3.31
N GLY A 18 0.13 -2.51 -2.48
CA GLY A 18 1.03 -3.62 -2.74
C GLY A 18 1.06 -4.58 -1.56
N THR A 19 1.37 -5.82 -1.85
CA THR A 19 1.48 -6.86 -0.83
C THR A 19 2.95 -7.25 -0.71
N TYR A 20 3.40 -7.48 0.51
CA TYR A 20 4.76 -7.95 0.72
C TYR A 20 4.79 -8.87 1.94
N ASN A 21 5.85 -9.68 1.98
CA ASN A 21 6.09 -10.57 3.11
C ASN A 21 7.24 -9.98 3.93
N ASN A 22 7.04 -9.89 5.24
CA ASN A 22 8.00 -9.19 6.08
C ASN A 22 9.17 -10.08 6.51
N GLY A 23 9.30 -11.27 5.96
CA GLY A 23 10.39 -12.15 6.32
C GLY A 23 10.13 -13.03 7.52
N ARG A 24 9.03 -12.81 8.22
CA ARG A 24 8.63 -13.64 9.34
C ARG A 24 7.44 -14.52 9.03
N GLY A 25 7.14 -14.63 7.74
CA GLY A 25 5.98 -15.39 7.32
C GLY A 25 4.67 -14.62 7.39
N GLN A 26 4.72 -13.35 7.70
CA GLN A 26 3.54 -12.50 7.76
C GLN A 26 3.40 -11.71 6.47
N THR A 27 2.19 -11.67 5.96
CA THR A 27 1.88 -10.91 4.77
C THR A 27 1.31 -9.56 5.18
N LYS A 28 1.86 -8.50 4.62
CA LYS A 28 1.42 -7.15 4.88
C LYS A 28 0.99 -6.47 3.60
N HIS A 29 0.12 -5.52 3.72
CA HIS A 29 -0.38 -4.76 2.58
C HIS A 29 -0.15 -3.28 2.83
N THR A 30 0.42 -2.62 1.85
CA THR A 30 0.75 -1.20 1.98
C THR A 30 -0.02 -0.41 0.93
N ALA A 31 -0.63 0.67 1.37
CA ALA A 31 -1.26 1.64 0.47
C ALA A 31 -0.45 2.92 0.54
N ALA A 32 -0.01 3.40 -0.60
CA ALA A 32 0.81 4.60 -0.67
C ALA A 32 0.38 5.45 -1.84
N CYS A 33 0.25 6.74 -1.60
CA CYS A 33 -0.13 7.69 -2.65
C CYS A 33 1.10 8.06 -3.46
N THR A 34 0.95 8.03 -4.79
CA THR A 34 2.05 8.37 -5.69
C THR A 34 1.97 9.81 -6.19
N ALA A 35 0.96 10.56 -5.77
CA ALA A 35 0.83 11.94 -6.20
C ALA A 35 1.95 12.79 -5.63
N PRO A 36 2.51 13.72 -6.42
CA PRO A 36 3.58 14.59 -5.92
C PRO A 36 3.08 15.43 -4.75
N GLY A 37 3.89 15.52 -3.71
CA GLY A 37 3.55 16.31 -2.55
C GLY A 37 2.60 15.64 -1.57
N CYS A 38 2.12 14.44 -1.88
CA CYS A 38 1.25 13.70 -0.99
C CYS A 38 2.07 12.59 -0.33
N GLY A 39 2.22 12.67 0.98
CA GLY A 39 3.03 11.69 1.70
C GLY A 39 2.24 10.55 2.30
N PHE A 40 1.03 10.32 1.79
CA PHE A 40 0.18 9.27 2.35
C PHE A 40 0.82 7.89 2.19
N SER A 41 0.87 7.16 3.29
CA SER A 41 1.38 5.80 3.29
C SER A 41 0.83 5.11 4.53
N THR A 42 0.31 3.90 4.35
CA THR A 42 -0.22 3.13 5.47
C THR A 42 -0.01 1.65 5.22
N GLU A 43 0.08 0.91 6.30
CA GLU A 43 0.32 -0.52 6.25
C GLU A 43 -0.77 -1.24 7.02
N HIS A 44 -1.25 -2.32 6.45
CA HIS A 44 -2.32 -3.11 7.06
C HIS A 44 -2.02 -4.59 6.94
N CYS A 45 -2.58 -5.37 7.87
CA CYS A 45 -2.49 -6.83 7.79
C CYS A 45 -3.52 -7.42 6.84
N ASP A 46 -4.58 -6.67 6.54
CA ASP A 46 -5.65 -7.12 5.65
C ASP A 46 -5.63 -6.35 4.35
N ARG A 47 -5.79 -7.07 3.25
CA ARG A 47 -5.86 -6.43 1.95
C ARG A 47 -7.09 -5.51 1.87
N SER A 48 -8.21 -5.97 2.42
CA SER A 48 -9.43 -5.16 2.41
C SER A 48 -9.21 -3.82 3.10
N ALA A 49 -8.48 -3.83 4.21
CA ALA A 49 -8.20 -2.60 4.93
C ALA A 49 -7.32 -1.67 4.10
N ALA A 50 -6.30 -2.23 3.43
CA ALA A 50 -5.44 -1.42 2.58
C ALA A 50 -6.21 -0.84 1.41
N GLU A 51 -7.08 -1.64 0.79
CA GLU A 51 -7.88 -1.15 -0.31
C GLU A 51 -8.86 -0.08 0.14
N LEU A 52 -9.46 -0.26 1.30
CA LEU A 52 -10.35 0.75 1.83
C LEU A 52 -9.61 2.06 2.10
N ALA A 53 -8.43 1.97 2.67
CA ALA A 53 -7.62 3.16 2.90
C ALA A 53 -7.30 3.86 1.58
N ALA A 54 -6.99 3.08 0.54
CA ALA A 54 -6.71 3.65 -0.77
C ALA A 54 -7.93 4.33 -1.37
N ARG A 55 -9.10 3.71 -1.21
CA ARG A 55 -10.32 4.25 -1.80
C ARG A 55 -10.80 5.51 -1.09
N THR A 56 -10.56 5.59 0.21
CA THR A 56 -11.03 6.73 1.00
C THR A 56 -9.99 7.83 1.09
N HIS A 57 -8.77 7.57 0.63
CA HIS A 57 -7.73 8.57 0.65
C HIS A 57 -8.03 9.69 -0.35
N ARG A 58 -7.82 10.92 0.09
CA ARG A 58 -7.93 12.07 -0.78
C ARG A 58 -6.69 12.91 -0.63
N CYS A 59 -6.09 13.26 -1.76
CA CYS A 59 -4.95 14.15 -1.74
C CYS A 59 -5.42 15.57 -1.67
N ASN A 60 -4.92 16.30 -0.68
CA ASN A 60 -5.13 17.73 -0.61
C ASN A 60 -3.93 18.38 -1.27
N ALA A 61 -4.07 18.62 -2.53
CA ALA A 61 -3.00 19.25 -3.27
C ALA A 61 -2.96 20.74 -3.02
#